data_fe123be6e195bee3a282c6bc3e5df810
#
_entry.id   fe123be6e195bee3a282c6bc3e5df810
#
_cell.length_a   1.000
_cell.length_b   1.000
_cell.length_c   1.000
_cell.angle_alpha   90.00
_cell.angle_beta   90.00
_cell.angle_gamma   90.00
#
_symmetry.space_group_name_H-M   'P 1'
#
loop_
_entity.id
_entity.type
_entity.pdbx_description
1 polymer ?
#
loop_
_entity_poly.entity_id
_entity_poly.type
_entity_poly.pdbx_seq_one_letter_code
_entity_poly.pdbx_strand_id
1 'polypeptide(L)'
;MEHLELEYYYGQEAEQFTFYRLPKALITDARFKDISNSSKLLYGLMLDRMSLSVRSGWFDEERRVYIKYSLKSIMLDMNCSKTTAVSLLKELQNI
;
A
#
# COMPACT_ATOMS: atom_id res chain seq x y z
N MET A 1 -9.06 26.77 7.09
CA MET A 1 -8.19 25.88 6.29
C MET A 1 -8.12 26.43 4.87
N GLU A 2 -6.94 26.48 4.34
CA GLU A 2 -6.80 26.92 2.97
C GLU A 2 -7.43 25.92 2.00
N HIS A 3 -7.94 26.47 0.93
CA HIS A 3 -8.51 25.67 -0.13
C HIS A 3 -7.38 25.04 -0.96
N LEU A 4 -7.37 23.72 -1.01
CA LEU A 4 -6.42 23.01 -1.86
C LEU A 4 -7.05 22.77 -3.21
N GLU A 5 -6.37 23.20 -4.27
CA GLU A 5 -6.77 22.86 -5.60
C GLU A 5 -6.21 21.48 -5.94
N LEU A 6 -7.12 20.55 -6.10
CA LEU A 6 -6.77 19.22 -6.55
C LEU A 6 -7.16 19.09 -8.02
N GLU A 7 -6.31 18.45 -8.78
CA GLU A 7 -6.66 18.12 -10.14
C GLU A 7 -7.82 17.15 -10.18
N TYR A 8 -8.75 17.40 -11.05
CA TYR A 8 -9.89 16.53 -11.24
C TYR A 8 -9.64 15.63 -12.44
N TYR A 9 -9.74 14.35 -12.20
CA TYR A 9 -9.65 13.35 -13.23
C TYR A 9 -11.02 12.76 -13.45
N TYR A 10 -11.41 12.65 -14.70
CA TYR A 10 -12.72 12.12 -15.06
C TYR A 10 -12.56 10.88 -15.93
N GLY A 11 -13.46 9.91 -15.69
CA GLY A 11 -13.52 8.71 -16.50
C GLY A 11 -12.61 7.59 -16.00
N GLN A 12 -12.46 6.60 -16.83
CA GLN A 12 -11.80 5.35 -16.48
C GLN A 12 -10.30 5.50 -16.22
N GLU A 13 -9.67 6.46 -16.84
CA GLU A 13 -8.24 6.67 -16.67
C GLU A 13 -7.88 6.99 -15.22
N ALA A 14 -8.67 7.85 -14.58
CA ALA A 14 -8.46 8.20 -13.18
C ALA A 14 -8.57 6.97 -12.27
N GLU A 15 -9.53 6.11 -12.53
CA GLU A 15 -9.75 4.92 -11.72
C GLU A 15 -8.65 3.89 -11.86
N GLN A 16 -8.06 3.78 -13.05
CA GLN A 16 -7.08 2.74 -13.33
C GLN A 16 -5.67 3.05 -12.86
N PHE A 17 -5.27 4.33 -12.87
CA PHE A 17 -3.86 4.67 -12.78
C PHE A 17 -3.47 5.63 -11.67
N THR A 18 -4.42 6.25 -11.02
CA THR A 18 -4.13 7.39 -10.15
C THR A 18 -4.46 7.18 -8.67
N PHE A 19 -4.92 6.00 -8.29
CA PHE A 19 -5.35 5.78 -6.91
C PHE A 19 -4.73 4.52 -6.33
N TYR A 20 -4.30 4.65 -5.07
CA TYR A 20 -4.10 3.49 -4.22
C TYR A 20 -5.40 3.25 -3.46
N ARG A 21 -5.73 2.00 -3.23
CA ARG A 21 -6.95 1.63 -2.51
C ARG A 21 -6.60 1.20 -1.10
N LEU A 22 -7.29 1.78 -0.13
CA LEU A 22 -7.14 1.39 1.27
C LEU A 22 -8.45 0.75 1.73
N PRO A 23 -8.39 -0.44 2.33
CA PRO A 23 -9.58 -1.01 2.96
C PRO A 23 -10.10 -0.06 4.03
N LYS A 24 -11.39 0.19 4.02
CA LYS A 24 -12.00 1.07 5.03
C LYS A 24 -11.73 0.57 6.44
N ALA A 25 -11.67 -0.75 6.64
CA ALA A 25 -11.43 -1.35 7.94
C ALA A 25 -10.12 -0.89 8.57
N LEU A 26 -9.08 -0.60 7.77
CA LEU A 26 -7.82 -0.09 8.31
C LEU A 26 -8.00 1.24 9.03
N ILE A 27 -8.99 2.01 8.63
CA ILE A 27 -9.25 3.33 9.20
C ILE A 27 -10.31 3.25 10.31
N THR A 28 -11.34 2.44 10.11
CA THR A 28 -12.53 2.44 10.96
C THR A 28 -12.55 1.37 12.03
N ASP A 29 -11.81 0.27 11.84
CA ASP A 29 -11.83 -0.85 12.77
C ASP A 29 -10.87 -0.59 13.93
N ALA A 30 -11.38 -0.73 15.16
CA ALA A 30 -10.60 -0.48 16.36
C ALA A 30 -9.39 -1.42 16.49
N ARG A 31 -9.42 -2.58 15.85
CA ARG A 31 -8.29 -3.52 15.87
C ARG A 31 -7.01 -2.94 15.27
N PHE A 32 -7.15 -1.95 14.38
CA PHE A 32 -6.02 -1.36 13.66
C PHE A 32 -5.67 0.05 14.12
N LYS A 33 -6.26 0.51 15.22
CA LYS A 33 -6.03 1.87 15.69
C LYS A 33 -4.59 2.14 16.13
N ASP A 34 -3.87 1.09 16.55
CA ASP A 34 -2.50 1.23 17.02
C ASP A 34 -1.45 1.12 15.90
N ILE A 35 -1.90 0.84 14.69
CA ILE A 35 -1.03 0.81 13.53
C ILE A 35 -0.83 2.24 13.03
N SER A 36 0.41 2.62 12.75
CA SER A 36 0.70 3.96 12.25
C SER A 36 0.04 4.21 10.89
N ASN A 37 -0.24 5.47 10.61
CA ASN A 37 -0.79 5.85 9.31
C ASN A 37 0.17 5.51 8.17
N SER A 38 1.47 5.61 8.42
CA SER A 38 2.48 5.22 7.42
C SER A 38 2.40 3.74 7.09
N SER A 39 2.17 2.87 8.09
CA SER A 39 1.97 1.44 7.83
C SER A 39 0.70 1.18 7.05
N LYS A 40 -0.36 1.93 7.31
CA LYS A 40 -1.61 1.82 6.54
C LYS A 40 -1.39 2.21 5.07
N LEU A 41 -0.63 3.26 4.83
CA LEU A 41 -0.25 3.65 3.46
C LEU A 41 0.57 2.57 2.78
N LEU A 42 1.54 2.02 3.49
CA LEU A 42 2.36 0.93 2.96
C LEU A 42 1.48 -0.27 2.58
N TYR A 43 0.48 -0.57 3.39
CA TYR A 43 -0.47 -1.65 3.06
C TYR A 43 -1.17 -1.37 1.73
N GLY A 44 -1.58 -0.13 1.48
CA GLY A 44 -2.17 0.27 0.21
C GLY A 44 -1.23 0.06 -0.97
N LEU A 45 0.04 0.41 -0.80
CA LEU A 45 1.04 0.18 -1.84
C LEU A 45 1.24 -1.32 -2.10
N MET A 46 1.21 -2.12 -1.04
CA MET A 46 1.34 -3.58 -1.16
C MET A 46 0.15 -4.20 -1.89
N LEU A 47 -1.05 -3.69 -1.64
CA LEU A 47 -2.24 -4.15 -2.38
C LEU A 47 -2.12 -3.85 -3.87
N ASP A 48 -1.57 -2.70 -4.22
CA ASP A 48 -1.32 -2.35 -5.61
C ASP A 48 -0.33 -3.33 -6.25
N ARG A 49 0.73 -3.69 -5.53
CA ARG A 49 1.70 -4.68 -5.99
C ARG A 49 1.09 -6.07 -6.10
N MET A 50 0.17 -6.42 -5.23
CA MET A 50 -0.55 -7.70 -5.31
C MET A 50 -1.37 -7.78 -6.60
N SER A 51 -2.04 -6.70 -6.96
CA SER A 51 -2.78 -6.63 -8.22
C SER A 51 -1.85 -6.85 -9.42
N LEU A 52 -0.66 -6.24 -9.38
CA LEU A 52 0.36 -6.44 -10.42
C LEU A 52 0.83 -7.90 -10.45
N SER A 53 1.02 -8.52 -9.28
CA SER A 53 1.47 -9.90 -9.17
C SER A 53 0.47 -10.87 -9.80
N VAL A 54 -0.81 -10.65 -9.58
CA VAL A 54 -1.86 -11.47 -10.21
C VAL A 54 -1.77 -11.38 -11.74
N ARG A 55 -1.64 -10.16 -12.25
CA ARG A 55 -1.56 -9.93 -13.70
C ARG A 55 -0.28 -10.49 -14.30
N SER A 56 0.80 -10.52 -13.55
CA SER A 56 2.10 -11.01 -14.01
C SER A 56 2.29 -12.51 -13.79
N GLY A 57 1.35 -13.16 -13.12
CA GLY A 57 1.43 -14.59 -12.86
C GLY A 57 2.45 -14.98 -11.81
N TRP A 58 2.72 -14.12 -10.85
CA TRP A 58 3.67 -14.43 -9.78
C TRP A 58 2.99 -15.25 -8.69
N PHE A 59 3.05 -16.56 -8.86
CA PHE A 59 2.47 -17.54 -7.94
C PHE A 59 3.56 -18.45 -7.40
N ASP A 60 3.42 -18.88 -6.15
CA ASP A 60 4.30 -19.88 -5.58
C ASP A 60 3.84 -21.31 -5.97
N GLU A 61 4.52 -22.32 -5.44
CA GLU A 61 4.22 -23.72 -5.73
C GLU A 61 2.81 -24.14 -5.30
N GLU A 62 2.26 -23.47 -4.29
CA GLU A 62 0.90 -23.70 -3.81
C GLU A 62 -0.12 -22.78 -4.48
N ARG A 63 0.27 -22.11 -5.53
CA ARG A 63 -0.54 -21.16 -6.28
C ARG A 63 -0.99 -19.95 -5.46
N ARG A 64 -0.23 -19.59 -4.43
CA ARG A 64 -0.47 -18.36 -3.68
C ARG A 64 0.21 -17.20 -4.41
N VAL A 65 -0.48 -16.08 -4.49
CA VAL A 65 0.11 -14.86 -5.05
C VAL A 65 1.14 -14.31 -4.08
N TYR A 66 2.31 -13.96 -4.60
CA TYR A 66 3.32 -13.28 -3.80
C TYR A 66 3.64 -11.93 -4.40
N ILE A 67 4.15 -11.03 -3.56
CA ILE A 67 4.46 -9.67 -3.93
C ILE A 67 5.97 -9.51 -4.10
N LYS A 68 6.36 -8.95 -5.25
CA LYS A 68 7.75 -8.54 -5.47
C LYS A 68 7.88 -7.07 -5.08
N TYR A 69 8.34 -6.84 -3.87
CA TYR A 69 8.48 -5.49 -3.34
C TYR A 69 9.72 -5.43 -2.46
N SER A 70 10.81 -4.94 -3.01
CA SER A 70 12.08 -4.88 -2.28
C SER A 70 12.06 -3.79 -1.21
N LEU A 71 12.88 -3.97 -0.19
CA LEU A 71 13.04 -2.96 0.85
C LEU A 71 13.49 -1.62 0.25
N LYS A 72 14.36 -1.67 -0.74
CA LYS A 72 14.80 -0.46 -1.44
C LYS A 72 13.64 0.27 -2.11
N SER A 73 12.75 -0.47 -2.76
CA SER A 73 11.57 0.13 -3.40
C SER A 73 10.63 0.73 -2.38
N ILE A 74 10.43 0.07 -1.23
CA ILE A 74 9.62 0.61 -0.15
C ILE A 74 10.19 1.93 0.35
N MET A 75 11.51 1.98 0.55
CA MET A 75 12.18 3.20 1.00
C MET A 75 11.97 4.35 0.02
N LEU A 76 12.06 4.07 -1.28
CA LEU A 76 11.83 5.07 -2.31
C LEU A 76 10.38 5.53 -2.35
N ASP A 77 9.45 4.58 -2.36
CA ASP A 77 8.02 4.89 -2.49
C ASP A 77 7.48 5.62 -1.27
N MET A 78 7.94 5.24 -0.08
CA MET A 78 7.51 5.85 1.17
C MET A 78 8.38 7.05 1.57
N ASN A 79 9.43 7.31 0.81
CA ASN A 79 10.38 8.38 1.10
C ASN A 79 10.89 8.31 2.55
N CYS A 80 11.39 7.15 2.93
CA CYS A 80 11.83 6.90 4.30
C CYS A 80 13.15 6.13 4.34
N SER A 81 13.76 6.10 5.53
CA SER A 81 14.98 5.34 5.79
C SER A 81 14.71 3.84 5.85
N LYS A 82 15.78 3.06 5.78
CA LYS A 82 15.70 1.60 5.96
C LYS A 82 15.10 1.24 7.31
N THR A 83 15.55 1.91 8.37
CA THR A 83 15.05 1.66 9.73
C THR A 83 13.55 1.87 9.82
N THR A 84 13.07 2.97 9.24
CA THR A 84 11.63 3.25 9.19
C THR A 84 10.88 2.19 8.38
N ALA A 85 11.38 1.86 7.19
CA ALA A 85 10.73 0.85 6.34
C ALA A 85 10.60 -0.49 7.05
N VAL A 86 11.65 -0.94 7.73
CA VAL A 86 11.63 -2.18 8.50
C VAL A 86 10.60 -2.10 9.64
N SER A 87 10.53 -0.96 10.32
CA SER A 87 9.57 -0.74 11.40
C SER A 87 8.12 -0.84 10.90
N LEU A 88 7.83 -0.23 9.76
CA LEU A 88 6.50 -0.27 9.16
C LEU A 88 6.10 -1.69 8.79
N LEU A 89 7.03 -2.44 8.21
CA LEU A 89 6.78 -3.84 7.87
C LEU A 89 6.49 -4.68 9.10
N LYS A 90 7.22 -4.45 10.20
CA LYS A 90 6.98 -5.17 11.45
C LYS A 90 5.59 -4.87 12.01
N GLU A 91 5.13 -3.64 11.93
CA GLU A 91 3.77 -3.31 12.36
C GLU A 91 2.75 -4.13 11.57
N LEU A 92 2.91 -4.23 10.26
CA LEU A 92 1.98 -4.97 9.41
C LEU A 92 2.03 -6.48 9.68
N GLN A 93 3.19 -7.01 10.03
CA GLN A 93 3.33 -8.43 10.33
C GLN A 93 2.67 -8.85 11.64
N ASN A 94 2.44 -7.91 12.53
CA ASN A 94 1.91 -8.19 13.87
C ASN A 94 0.41 -7.94 14.01
N ILE A 95 -0.29 -7.77 12.92
CA ILE A 95 -1.75 -7.60 12.95
C ILE A 95 -2.45 -8.91 12.61
#